data_65fe289a2ed09a6d058a1da5f8eb3854
#
_entry.id   65fe289a2ed09a6d058a1da5f8eb3854
#
_cell.length_a   1.000
_cell.length_b   1.000
_cell.length_c   1.000
_cell.angle_alpha   90.00
_cell.angle_beta   90.00
_cell.angle_gamma   90.00
#
_symmetry.space_group_name_H-M   'P 1'
#
loop_
_entity.id
_entity.type
_entity.pdbx_description
1 polymer ?
#
loop_
_entity_poly.entity_id
_entity_poly.type
_entity_poly.pdbx_seq_one_letter_code
_entity_poly.pdbx_strand_id
1 'polypeptide(L)'
;SRFDYADRSWYGIRRIFSGNMQLEMVLICSGPNLVGILWRYCGWYPVIWLLLFTTMYFMSRFLIAKALDPVGKSIQSQKEFVASASHELKAPLSVIQVNAETIHTGDSVRKQETILEECSRMAGLIQSLLILETSDAGSWKLNIKEADVDTILIEEWYAFIETASKKKIRLEMDMEEHYPKLVCDKERISQTLSILIDNALSYSPAGTVIQLGARVEKKGIVFSVIDHGPGIPDSEKEKVFDRFYCGDPSRTDKNHYGLGLSIAQEIVKAHQG
;
A
#
# COMPACT_ATOMS: atom_id res chain seq x y z
N SER A 1 -34.89 -58.17 -40.91
CA SER A 1 -35.81 -57.19 -40.31
C SER A 1 -35.34 -56.79 -38.97
N ARG A 2 -35.41 -55.49 -38.66
CA ARG A 2 -35.06 -54.89 -37.35
C ARG A 2 -36.37 -54.62 -36.61
N PHE A 3 -36.41 -54.95 -35.35
CA PHE A 3 -37.47 -54.55 -34.43
C PHE A 3 -36.93 -54.25 -33.06
N ASP A 4 -37.47 -53.22 -32.40
CA ASP A 4 -37.05 -52.77 -31.10
C ASP A 4 -38.04 -53.29 -30.03
N TYR A 5 -37.52 -54.00 -29.02
CA TYR A 5 -38.29 -54.51 -27.90
C TYR A 5 -37.47 -54.50 -26.63
N ALA A 6 -38.06 -54.04 -25.55
CA ALA A 6 -37.42 -53.97 -24.23
C ALA A 6 -36.04 -53.29 -24.25
N ASP A 7 -35.97 -52.08 -24.83
CA ASP A 7 -34.77 -51.24 -24.87
C ASP A 7 -33.56 -51.85 -25.58
N ARG A 8 -33.80 -52.87 -26.41
CA ARG A 8 -32.78 -53.54 -27.24
C ARG A 8 -33.24 -53.64 -28.68
N SER A 9 -32.31 -53.39 -29.60
CA SER A 9 -32.56 -53.60 -31.04
C SER A 9 -32.26 -55.06 -31.38
N TRP A 10 -33.20 -55.70 -31.99
CA TRP A 10 -33.10 -57.10 -32.38
C TRP A 10 -32.93 -57.18 -33.89
N TYR A 11 -32.04 -58.04 -34.37
CA TYR A 11 -31.79 -58.27 -35.78
C TYR A 11 -32.12 -59.71 -36.08
N GLY A 12 -33.09 -59.96 -36.96
CA GLY A 12 -33.47 -61.30 -37.44
C GLY A 12 -32.93 -61.56 -38.85
N ILE A 13 -32.14 -62.60 -39.01
CA ILE A 13 -31.71 -63.09 -40.30
C ILE A 13 -32.45 -64.40 -40.58
N ARG A 14 -33.21 -64.41 -41.64
CA ARG A 14 -33.94 -65.62 -42.15
C ARG A 14 -33.21 -66.14 -43.36
N ARG A 15 -32.72 -67.38 -43.30
CA ARG A 15 -32.17 -68.08 -44.47
C ARG A 15 -33.02 -69.28 -44.73
N ILE A 16 -33.47 -69.42 -46.00
CA ILE A 16 -34.19 -70.55 -46.47
C ILE A 16 -33.21 -71.41 -47.25
N PHE A 17 -33.02 -72.67 -46.83
CA PHE A 17 -32.24 -73.63 -47.59
C PHE A 17 -33.19 -74.50 -48.39
N SER A 18 -32.96 -74.54 -49.72
CA SER A 18 -33.77 -75.33 -50.65
C SER A 18 -33.13 -76.72 -50.85
N GLY A 19 -33.76 -77.79 -50.36
CA GLY A 19 -33.44 -79.18 -50.52
C GLY A 19 -34.61 -80.02 -50.05
N ASN A 20 -34.55 -81.38 -50.07
CA ASN A 20 -35.65 -82.27 -49.71
C ASN A 20 -36.20 -82.16 -48.29
N MET A 21 -35.58 -81.29 -47.45
CA MET A 21 -36.09 -80.86 -46.16
C MET A 21 -36.01 -79.31 -46.09
N GLN A 22 -37.13 -78.64 -45.86
CA GLN A 22 -37.14 -77.19 -45.60
C GLN A 22 -36.73 -76.95 -44.12
N LEU A 23 -35.52 -76.48 -43.91
CA LEU A 23 -35.06 -76.05 -42.64
C LEU A 23 -35.02 -74.52 -42.62
N GLU A 24 -35.80 -73.91 -41.75
CA GLU A 24 -35.80 -72.45 -41.51
C GLU A 24 -34.99 -72.13 -40.24
N MET A 25 -33.85 -71.45 -40.42
CA MET A 25 -33.03 -71.02 -39.29
C MET A 25 -33.25 -69.53 -39.10
N VAL A 26 -33.77 -69.15 -37.93
CA VAL A 26 -33.95 -67.74 -37.55
C VAL A 26 -32.92 -67.44 -36.49
N LEU A 27 -31.93 -66.60 -36.83
CA LEU A 27 -30.94 -66.14 -35.91
C LEU A 27 -31.37 -64.77 -35.34
N ILE A 28 -31.60 -64.67 -34.05
CA ILE A 28 -32.02 -63.47 -33.40
C ILE A 28 -30.83 -62.98 -32.54
N CYS A 29 -30.23 -61.87 -32.95
CA CYS A 29 -29.14 -61.21 -32.20
C CYS A 29 -29.66 -59.93 -31.54
N SER A 30 -29.41 -59.78 -30.28
CA SER A 30 -29.68 -58.52 -29.59
C SER A 30 -28.44 -57.65 -29.58
N GLY A 31 -28.54 -56.45 -30.14
CA GLY A 31 -27.50 -55.42 -30.06
C GLY A 31 -27.86 -54.33 -29.01
N PRO A 32 -26.91 -53.61 -28.47
CA PRO A 32 -27.22 -52.49 -27.59
C PRO A 32 -27.98 -51.40 -28.34
N ASN A 33 -29.00 -50.83 -27.71
CA ASN A 33 -29.72 -49.68 -28.27
C ASN A 33 -28.83 -48.43 -28.17
N LEU A 34 -27.96 -48.20 -29.16
CA LEU A 34 -27.03 -47.07 -29.21
C LEU A 34 -27.73 -45.71 -29.06
N VAL A 35 -28.93 -45.60 -29.59
CA VAL A 35 -29.71 -44.35 -29.52
C VAL A 35 -30.17 -44.07 -28.09
N GLY A 36 -30.66 -45.06 -27.37
CA GLY A 36 -31.07 -44.92 -25.98
C GLY A 36 -29.87 -44.61 -25.07
N ILE A 37 -28.72 -45.27 -25.32
CA ILE A 37 -27.47 -44.98 -24.62
C ILE A 37 -27.02 -43.55 -24.89
N LEU A 38 -26.99 -43.11 -26.13
CA LEU A 38 -26.62 -41.74 -26.51
C LEU A 38 -27.54 -40.69 -25.87
N TRP A 39 -28.87 -40.89 -25.88
CA TRP A 39 -29.81 -39.97 -25.24
C TRP A 39 -29.61 -39.90 -23.70
N ARG A 40 -29.29 -41.00 -23.08
CA ARG A 40 -29.02 -41.05 -21.63
C ARG A 40 -27.78 -40.27 -21.21
N TYR A 41 -26.74 -40.32 -22.03
CA TYR A 41 -25.51 -39.53 -21.79
C TYR A 41 -25.64 -38.09 -22.32
N CYS A 42 -26.22 -37.84 -23.47
CA CYS A 42 -26.42 -36.49 -24.02
C CYS A 42 -27.32 -35.61 -23.15
N GLY A 43 -28.25 -36.20 -22.37
CA GLY A 43 -29.12 -35.44 -21.48
C GLY A 43 -28.38 -34.69 -20.36
N TRP A 44 -27.21 -35.17 -19.92
CA TRP A 44 -26.41 -34.55 -18.90
C TRP A 44 -25.43 -33.47 -19.41
N TYR A 45 -25.09 -33.47 -20.67
CA TYR A 45 -24.18 -32.51 -21.28
C TYR A 45 -24.60 -31.05 -21.06
N PRO A 46 -25.84 -30.65 -21.32
CA PRO A 46 -26.26 -29.25 -21.12
C PRO A 46 -26.23 -28.87 -19.64
N VAL A 47 -26.49 -29.78 -18.73
CA VAL A 47 -26.40 -29.51 -17.27
C VAL A 47 -24.95 -29.28 -16.84
N ILE A 48 -24.04 -30.13 -17.33
CA ILE A 48 -22.59 -29.98 -17.05
C ILE A 48 -22.08 -28.67 -17.65
N TRP A 49 -22.43 -28.34 -18.86
CA TRP A 49 -22.05 -27.10 -19.51
C TRP A 49 -22.62 -25.86 -18.82
N LEU A 50 -23.87 -25.92 -18.36
CA LEU A 50 -24.48 -24.84 -17.59
C LEU A 50 -23.74 -24.62 -16.28
N LEU A 51 -23.39 -25.71 -15.60
CA LEU A 51 -22.67 -25.66 -14.32
C LEU A 51 -21.24 -25.13 -14.51
N LEU A 52 -20.54 -25.54 -15.55
CA LEU A 52 -19.23 -25.01 -15.92
C LEU A 52 -19.30 -23.52 -16.28
N PHE A 53 -20.30 -23.14 -17.06
CA PHE A 53 -20.48 -21.75 -17.46
C PHE A 53 -20.81 -20.84 -16.28
N THR A 54 -21.67 -21.29 -15.37
CA THR A 54 -22.02 -20.52 -14.17
C THR A 54 -20.84 -20.41 -13.21
N THR A 55 -20.08 -21.49 -12.98
CA THR A 55 -18.88 -21.43 -12.14
C THR A 55 -17.82 -20.52 -12.74
N MET A 56 -17.57 -20.62 -14.05
CA MET A 56 -16.64 -19.75 -14.77
C MET A 56 -17.07 -18.27 -14.72
N TYR A 57 -18.36 -17.99 -14.86
CA TYR A 57 -18.92 -16.64 -14.76
C TYR A 57 -18.70 -16.05 -13.36
N PHE A 58 -19.05 -16.77 -12.30
CA PHE A 58 -18.85 -16.29 -10.93
C PHE A 58 -17.36 -16.14 -10.57
N MET A 59 -16.53 -17.09 -11.01
CA MET A 59 -15.07 -17.01 -10.81
C MET A 59 -14.47 -15.83 -11.54
N SER A 60 -14.88 -15.56 -12.77
CA SER A 60 -14.45 -14.39 -13.54
C SER A 60 -14.86 -13.08 -12.86
N ARG A 61 -16.12 -12.98 -12.43
CA ARG A 61 -16.62 -11.81 -11.68
C ARG A 61 -15.84 -11.58 -10.37
N PHE A 62 -15.56 -12.65 -9.63
CA PHE A 62 -14.77 -12.59 -8.39
C PHE A 62 -13.34 -12.14 -8.66
N LEU A 63 -12.66 -12.71 -9.66
CA LEU A 63 -11.30 -12.35 -10.04
C LEU A 63 -11.21 -10.89 -10.52
N ILE A 64 -12.15 -10.47 -11.37
CA ILE A 64 -12.21 -9.09 -11.88
C ILE A 64 -12.43 -8.11 -10.73
N ALA A 65 -13.38 -8.36 -9.83
CA ALA A 65 -13.64 -7.52 -8.68
C ALA A 65 -12.39 -7.40 -7.79
N LYS A 66 -11.74 -8.54 -7.50
CA LYS A 66 -10.53 -8.58 -6.65
C LYS A 66 -9.32 -7.91 -7.32
N ALA A 67 -9.21 -7.97 -8.65
CA ALA A 67 -8.12 -7.34 -9.40
C ALA A 67 -8.33 -5.82 -9.59
N LEU A 68 -9.58 -5.37 -9.76
CA LEU A 68 -9.89 -3.96 -10.01
C LEU A 68 -10.01 -3.13 -8.72
N ASP A 69 -10.38 -3.74 -7.60
CA ASP A 69 -10.53 -3.03 -6.32
C ASP A 69 -9.26 -2.28 -5.88
N PRO A 70 -8.06 -2.90 -5.90
CA PRO A 70 -6.82 -2.19 -5.56
C PRO A 70 -6.49 -1.07 -6.55
N VAL A 71 -6.79 -1.24 -7.84
CA VAL A 71 -6.57 -0.21 -8.86
C VAL A 71 -7.50 0.99 -8.63
N GLY A 72 -8.77 0.73 -8.31
CA GLY A 72 -9.73 1.78 -7.97
C GLY A 72 -9.29 2.59 -6.75
N LYS A 73 -8.85 1.91 -5.69
CA LYS A 73 -8.32 2.55 -4.47
C LYS A 73 -7.06 3.37 -4.75
N SER A 74 -6.14 2.84 -5.57
CA SER A 74 -4.92 3.55 -5.96
C SER A 74 -5.24 4.83 -6.74
N ILE A 75 -6.14 4.78 -7.72
CA ILE A 75 -6.56 5.97 -8.48
C ILE A 75 -7.25 7.00 -7.57
N GLN A 76 -8.08 6.56 -6.64
CA GLN A 76 -8.75 7.45 -5.71
C GLN A 76 -7.74 8.12 -4.77
N SER A 77 -6.82 7.36 -4.17
CA SER A 77 -5.73 7.88 -3.34
C SER A 77 -4.85 8.89 -4.10
N GLN A 78 -4.54 8.61 -5.38
CA GLN A 78 -3.77 9.53 -6.21
C GLN A 78 -4.52 10.84 -6.48
N LYS A 79 -5.84 10.80 -6.71
CA LYS A 79 -6.66 12.02 -6.87
C LYS A 79 -6.69 12.84 -5.59
N GLU A 80 -6.89 12.20 -4.44
CA GLU A 80 -6.88 12.86 -3.13
C GLU A 80 -5.52 13.48 -2.82
N PHE A 81 -4.43 12.78 -3.14
CA PHE A 81 -3.06 13.27 -3.02
C PHE A 81 -2.84 14.55 -3.86
N VAL A 82 -3.20 14.55 -5.14
CA VAL A 82 -3.07 15.74 -6.01
C VAL A 82 -3.93 16.90 -5.53
N ALA A 83 -5.14 16.63 -5.09
CA ALA A 83 -6.03 17.66 -4.56
C ALA A 83 -5.46 18.29 -3.27
N SER A 84 -5.00 17.47 -2.33
CA SER A 84 -4.39 17.94 -1.07
C SER A 84 -3.10 18.72 -1.34
N ALA A 85 -2.21 18.21 -2.20
CA ALA A 85 -0.99 18.92 -2.59
C ALA A 85 -1.30 20.30 -3.19
N SER A 86 -2.34 20.38 -4.04
CA SER A 86 -2.76 21.66 -4.65
C SER A 86 -3.28 22.65 -3.62
N HIS A 87 -4.03 22.18 -2.62
CA HIS A 87 -4.49 23.01 -1.51
C HIS A 87 -3.35 23.52 -0.64
N GLU A 88 -2.41 22.63 -0.28
CA GLU A 88 -1.26 22.98 0.56
C GLU A 88 -0.25 23.91 -0.14
N LEU A 89 -0.17 23.87 -1.47
CA LEU A 89 0.65 24.82 -2.24
C LEU A 89 -0.02 26.18 -2.44
N LYS A 90 -1.35 26.23 -2.49
CA LYS A 90 -2.09 27.49 -2.74
C LYS A 90 -2.00 28.47 -1.57
N ALA A 91 -2.01 27.98 -0.33
CA ALA A 91 -1.97 28.82 0.87
C ALA A 91 -0.66 29.63 0.96
N PRO A 92 0.54 29.02 0.96
CA PRO A 92 1.80 29.78 1.00
C PRO A 92 1.98 30.69 -0.20
N LEU A 93 1.56 30.26 -1.39
CA LEU A 93 1.63 31.09 -2.59
C LEU A 93 0.81 32.37 -2.42
N SER A 94 -0.37 32.30 -1.83
CA SER A 94 -1.19 33.48 -1.55
C SER A 94 -0.52 34.42 -0.54
N VAL A 95 0.15 33.87 0.50
CA VAL A 95 0.89 34.68 1.47
C VAL A 95 2.09 35.38 0.81
N ILE A 96 2.84 34.67 -0.06
CA ILE A 96 3.93 35.25 -0.83
C ILE A 96 3.43 36.38 -1.71
N GLN A 97 2.34 36.16 -2.44
CA GLN A 97 1.75 37.16 -3.34
C GLN A 97 1.36 38.41 -2.58
N VAL A 98 0.58 38.30 -1.50
CA VAL A 98 0.15 39.48 -0.71
C VAL A 98 1.33 40.25 -0.12
N ASN A 99 2.36 39.55 0.40
CA ASN A 99 3.55 40.23 0.94
C ASN A 99 4.38 40.88 -0.16
N ALA A 100 4.50 40.26 -1.35
CA ALA A 100 5.21 40.81 -2.50
C ALA A 100 4.51 42.06 -3.04
N GLU A 101 3.17 42.05 -3.20
CA GLU A 101 2.38 43.18 -3.67
C GLU A 101 2.46 44.38 -2.71
N THR A 102 2.58 44.11 -1.44
CA THR A 102 2.58 45.14 -0.37
C THR A 102 3.99 45.44 0.16
N ILE A 103 5.06 44.96 -0.49
CA ILE A 103 6.45 45.05 0.03
C ILE A 103 6.92 46.48 0.26
N HIS A 104 6.44 47.42 -0.55
CA HIS A 104 6.76 48.83 -0.44
C HIS A 104 5.95 49.59 0.64
N THR A 105 4.98 48.94 1.25
CA THR A 105 4.13 49.54 2.28
C THR A 105 4.36 48.87 3.65
N GLY A 106 4.89 49.62 4.60
CA GLY A 106 5.14 49.10 5.96
C GLY A 106 6.52 48.43 6.13
N ASP A 107 6.60 47.44 7.00
CA ASP A 107 7.84 46.73 7.32
C ASP A 107 8.27 45.79 6.20
N SER A 108 9.09 46.29 5.28
CA SER A 108 9.59 45.54 4.12
C SER A 108 10.49 44.37 4.50
N VAL A 109 11.27 44.50 5.58
CA VAL A 109 12.18 43.44 6.06
C VAL A 109 11.37 42.23 6.54
N ARG A 110 10.38 42.45 7.38
CA ARG A 110 9.51 41.38 7.88
C ARG A 110 8.75 40.67 6.77
N LYS A 111 8.28 41.44 5.76
CA LYS A 111 7.59 40.86 4.59
C LYS A 111 8.52 40.02 3.77
N GLN A 112 9.75 40.44 3.58
CA GLN A 112 10.80 39.69 2.87
C GLN A 112 11.13 38.37 3.62
N GLU A 113 11.29 38.43 4.95
CA GLU A 113 11.49 37.25 5.79
C GLU A 113 10.32 36.26 5.62
N THR A 114 9.07 36.74 5.71
CA THR A 114 7.88 35.90 5.51
C THR A 114 7.85 35.25 4.12
N ILE A 115 8.23 35.98 3.06
CA ILE A 115 8.31 35.40 1.71
C ILE A 115 9.35 34.29 1.67
N LEU A 116 10.54 34.50 2.24
CA LEU A 116 11.60 33.51 2.25
C LEU A 116 11.22 32.26 3.04
N GLU A 117 10.56 32.42 4.19
CA GLU A 117 10.03 31.31 4.99
C GLU A 117 9.01 30.49 4.19
N GLU A 118 8.05 31.13 3.52
CA GLU A 118 7.05 30.42 2.73
C GLU A 118 7.65 29.75 1.47
N CYS A 119 8.64 30.35 0.86
CA CYS A 119 9.39 29.72 -0.25
C CYS A 119 10.14 28.47 0.24
N SER A 120 10.81 28.52 1.37
CA SER A 120 11.51 27.38 1.96
C SER A 120 10.53 26.26 2.31
N ARG A 121 9.38 26.61 2.86
CA ARG A 121 8.30 25.71 3.19
C ARG A 121 7.73 25.00 1.98
N MET A 122 7.47 25.74 0.87
CA MET A 122 7.04 25.14 -0.39
C MET A 122 8.09 24.20 -0.97
N ALA A 123 9.37 24.56 -0.91
CA ALA A 123 10.46 23.70 -1.37
C ALA A 123 10.49 22.37 -0.60
N GLY A 124 10.32 22.40 0.73
CA GLY A 124 10.22 21.21 1.58
C GLY A 124 9.01 20.33 1.20
N LEU A 125 7.85 20.95 0.95
CA LEU A 125 6.66 20.23 0.51
C LEU A 125 6.89 19.52 -0.84
N ILE A 126 7.42 20.25 -1.83
CA ILE A 126 7.73 19.69 -3.15
C ILE A 126 8.70 18.50 -3.03
N GLN A 127 9.74 18.64 -2.22
CA GLN A 127 10.70 17.54 -1.98
C GLN A 127 10.05 16.32 -1.34
N SER A 128 9.14 16.53 -0.39
CA SER A 128 8.35 15.46 0.23
C SER A 128 7.47 14.73 -0.78
N LEU A 129 6.82 15.47 -1.67
CA LEU A 129 5.99 14.92 -2.75
C LEU A 129 6.84 14.08 -3.73
N LEU A 130 8.02 14.57 -4.14
CA LEU A 130 8.93 13.84 -5.03
C LEU A 130 9.44 12.53 -4.40
N ILE A 131 9.69 12.52 -3.09
CA ILE A 131 10.10 11.32 -2.36
C ILE A 131 8.98 10.27 -2.44
N LEU A 132 7.74 10.64 -2.18
CA LEU A 132 6.60 9.72 -2.23
C LEU A 132 6.33 9.21 -3.65
N GLU A 133 6.39 10.05 -4.66
CA GLU A 133 6.23 9.64 -6.06
C GLU A 133 7.30 8.65 -6.52
N THR A 134 8.57 8.86 -6.13
CA THR A 134 9.65 7.94 -6.48
C THR A 134 9.54 6.60 -5.75
N SER A 135 8.98 6.60 -4.53
CA SER A 135 8.68 5.37 -3.79
C SER A 135 7.57 4.56 -4.47
N ASP A 136 6.45 5.20 -4.84
CA ASP A 136 5.32 4.55 -5.52
C ASP A 136 5.73 3.90 -6.85
N ALA A 137 6.64 4.53 -7.58
CA ALA A 137 7.17 4.01 -8.84
C ALA A 137 8.12 2.81 -8.65
N GLY A 138 8.43 2.39 -7.42
CA GLY A 138 9.41 1.34 -7.12
C GLY A 138 10.83 1.68 -7.62
N SER A 139 11.07 2.95 -7.95
CA SER A 139 12.33 3.44 -8.54
C SER A 139 13.31 3.99 -7.50
N TRP A 140 12.98 3.89 -6.24
CA TRP A 140 13.79 4.44 -5.17
C TRP A 140 15.11 3.68 -5.02
N LYS A 141 16.19 4.29 -5.48
CA LYS A 141 17.54 3.75 -5.34
C LYS A 141 18.14 4.22 -4.02
N LEU A 142 18.21 3.31 -3.05
CA LEU A 142 18.92 3.56 -1.82
C LEU A 142 20.43 3.55 -2.04
N ASN A 143 21.13 4.47 -1.41
CA ASN A 143 22.59 4.51 -1.36
C ASN A 143 23.10 3.70 -0.16
N ILE A 144 22.96 2.39 -0.24
CA ILE A 144 23.29 1.48 0.86
C ILE A 144 24.80 1.42 1.09
N LYS A 145 25.22 1.79 2.30
CA LYS A 145 26.62 1.74 2.75
C LYS A 145 26.67 1.35 4.23
N GLU A 146 27.86 0.99 4.70
CA GLU A 146 28.09 0.83 6.13
C GLU A 146 28.04 2.20 6.82
N ALA A 147 27.30 2.27 7.91
CA ALA A 147 27.12 3.46 8.74
C ALA A 147 27.28 3.12 10.22
N ASP A 148 27.74 4.09 10.99
CA ASP A 148 27.81 4.00 12.44
C ASP A 148 26.53 4.52 13.06
N VAL A 149 25.89 3.71 13.89
CA VAL A 149 24.63 4.05 14.58
C VAL A 149 24.83 5.23 15.51
N ASP A 150 25.94 5.22 16.27
CA ASP A 150 26.33 6.31 17.16
C ASP A 150 26.38 7.64 16.43
N THR A 151 27.04 7.65 15.27
CA THR A 151 27.18 8.85 14.46
C THR A 151 25.82 9.39 14.02
N ILE A 152 24.91 8.51 13.60
CA ILE A 152 23.55 8.90 13.20
C ILE A 152 22.81 9.54 14.37
N LEU A 153 22.81 8.90 15.54
CA LEU A 153 22.12 9.41 16.72
C LEU A 153 22.69 10.75 17.20
N ILE A 154 24.01 10.88 17.23
CA ILE A 154 24.70 12.09 17.67
C ILE A 154 24.43 13.25 16.71
N GLU A 155 24.51 13.03 15.42
CA GLU A 155 24.22 14.07 14.41
C GLU A 155 22.79 14.58 14.53
N GLU A 156 21.79 13.68 14.68
CA GLU A 156 20.40 14.08 14.86
C GLU A 156 20.17 14.80 16.20
N TRP A 157 20.79 14.33 17.27
CA TRP A 157 20.70 15.01 18.57
C TRP A 157 21.24 16.45 18.49
N TYR A 158 22.40 16.64 17.86
CA TYR A 158 22.97 17.98 17.66
C TYR A 158 22.09 18.87 16.78
N ALA A 159 21.47 18.31 15.76
CA ALA A 159 20.60 19.07 14.86
C ALA A 159 19.35 19.63 15.58
N PHE A 160 18.85 18.92 16.59
CA PHE A 160 17.59 19.29 17.24
C PHE A 160 17.72 19.87 18.64
N ILE A 161 18.89 19.80 19.32
CA ILE A 161 19.05 20.21 20.71
C ILE A 161 18.71 21.70 20.94
N GLU A 162 19.07 22.57 19.99
CA GLU A 162 18.75 23.99 20.09
C GLU A 162 17.25 24.25 19.93
N THR A 163 16.61 23.59 18.99
CA THR A 163 15.16 23.68 18.74
C THR A 163 14.38 23.16 19.95
N ALA A 164 14.80 22.04 20.53
CA ALA A 164 14.23 21.48 21.74
C ALA A 164 14.35 22.47 22.91
N SER A 165 15.51 23.06 23.08
CA SER A 165 15.77 24.05 24.12
C SER A 165 14.87 25.29 23.98
N LYS A 166 14.70 25.83 22.78
CA LYS A 166 13.78 26.95 22.51
C LYS A 166 12.32 26.61 22.87
N LYS A 167 11.90 25.35 22.65
CA LYS A 167 10.58 24.85 23.06
C LYS A 167 10.50 24.45 24.54
N LYS A 168 11.60 24.61 25.33
CA LYS A 168 11.71 24.16 26.71
C LYS A 168 11.50 22.67 26.91
N ILE A 169 11.94 21.87 25.94
CA ILE A 169 11.90 20.40 25.97
C ILE A 169 13.34 19.90 26.10
N ARG A 170 13.57 18.89 26.92
CA ARG A 170 14.89 18.25 27.03
C ARG A 170 14.97 17.11 26.02
N LEU A 171 16.03 17.10 25.22
CA LEU A 171 16.34 16.01 24.30
C LEU A 171 17.47 15.17 24.92
N GLU A 172 17.17 13.95 25.30
CA GLU A 172 18.10 13.00 25.91
C GLU A 172 18.41 11.86 24.91
N MET A 173 19.64 11.30 25.05
CA MET A 173 20.04 10.12 24.28
C MET A 173 20.04 8.88 25.16
N ASP A 174 19.48 7.76 24.64
CA ASP A 174 19.55 6.42 25.21
C ASP A 174 20.35 5.53 24.26
N MET A 175 21.64 5.33 24.57
CA MET A 175 22.59 4.63 23.71
C MET A 175 23.13 3.39 24.41
N GLU A 176 23.34 2.32 23.63
CA GLU A 176 24.09 1.14 24.08
C GLU A 176 25.60 1.41 24.03
N GLU A 177 26.38 0.66 24.81
CA GLU A 177 27.83 0.80 24.82
C GLU A 177 28.49 0.45 23.48
N HIS A 178 27.82 -0.36 22.66
CA HIS A 178 28.38 -0.84 21.39
C HIS A 178 27.29 -1.20 20.38
N TYR A 179 27.41 -0.68 19.16
CA TYR A 179 26.57 -1.07 18.03
C TYR A 179 27.36 -1.77 16.94
N PRO A 180 26.79 -2.79 16.27
CA PRO A 180 27.37 -3.30 15.04
C PRO A 180 27.26 -2.26 13.92
N LYS A 181 28.10 -2.36 12.90
CA LYS A 181 27.95 -1.57 11.69
C LYS A 181 26.58 -1.83 11.06
N LEU A 182 25.87 -0.79 10.71
CA LEU A 182 24.57 -0.87 10.04
C LEU A 182 24.76 -0.67 8.54
N VAL A 183 24.24 -1.60 7.75
CA VAL A 183 24.24 -1.50 6.26
C VAL A 183 22.94 -0.85 5.84
N CYS A 184 22.98 0.46 5.58
CA CYS A 184 21.77 1.25 5.28
C CYS A 184 22.10 2.48 4.40
N ASP A 185 21.06 3.18 3.98
CA ASP A 185 21.17 4.55 3.48
C ASP A 185 21.12 5.51 4.68
N LYS A 186 22.30 5.97 5.11
CA LYS A 186 22.45 6.86 6.28
C LYS A 186 21.54 8.09 6.17
N GLU A 187 21.53 8.75 5.02
CA GLU A 187 20.76 9.99 4.83
C GLU A 187 19.25 9.75 5.00
N ARG A 188 18.76 8.59 4.54
CA ARG A 188 17.36 8.21 4.68
C ARG A 188 16.98 7.82 6.10
N ILE A 189 17.87 7.12 6.80
CA ILE A 189 17.64 6.82 8.23
C ILE A 189 17.65 8.11 9.05
N SER A 190 18.61 9.01 8.82
CA SER A 190 18.65 10.34 9.42
C SER A 190 17.37 11.13 9.14
N GLN A 191 16.89 11.13 7.89
CA GLN A 191 15.63 11.76 7.54
C GLN A 191 14.44 11.18 8.32
N THR A 192 14.39 9.86 8.51
CA THR A 192 13.34 9.22 9.31
C THR A 192 13.39 9.70 10.76
N LEU A 193 14.58 9.75 11.37
CA LEU A 193 14.75 10.22 12.73
C LEU A 193 14.40 11.70 12.87
N SER A 194 14.83 12.55 11.93
CA SER A 194 14.45 13.95 11.86
C SER A 194 12.94 14.15 11.88
N ILE A 195 12.19 13.36 11.05
CA ILE A 195 10.72 13.38 11.01
C ILE A 195 10.12 13.02 12.38
N LEU A 196 10.64 11.96 13.01
CA LEU A 196 10.13 11.51 14.31
C LEU A 196 10.42 12.51 15.42
N ILE A 197 11.64 13.09 15.46
CA ILE A 197 12.02 14.09 16.45
C ILE A 197 11.21 15.38 16.28
N ASP A 198 11.00 15.82 15.04
CA ASP A 198 10.21 17.02 14.74
C ASP A 198 8.74 16.84 15.14
N ASN A 199 8.16 15.67 14.88
CA ASN A 199 6.85 15.30 15.39
C ASN A 199 6.82 15.33 16.94
N ALA A 200 7.76 14.67 17.59
CA ALA A 200 7.85 14.65 19.06
C ALA A 200 7.92 16.07 19.64
N LEU A 201 8.75 16.95 19.05
CA LEU A 201 8.89 18.36 19.46
C LEU A 201 7.62 19.19 19.21
N SER A 202 6.81 18.81 18.23
CA SER A 202 5.59 19.55 17.89
C SER A 202 4.40 19.19 18.78
N TYR A 203 4.36 17.94 19.25
CA TYR A 203 3.25 17.45 20.05
C TYR A 203 3.54 17.37 21.55
N SER A 204 4.82 17.47 21.96
CA SER A 204 5.18 17.43 23.38
C SER A 204 4.96 18.77 24.08
N PRO A 205 4.40 18.77 25.29
CA PRO A 205 4.31 19.98 26.12
C PRO A 205 5.69 20.48 26.54
N ALA A 206 5.82 21.80 26.78
CA ALA A 206 7.02 22.37 27.39
C ALA A 206 7.30 21.76 28.78
N GLY A 207 8.55 21.51 29.08
CA GLY A 207 8.98 20.92 30.36
C GLY A 207 9.10 19.39 30.32
N THR A 208 8.76 18.76 29.22
CA THR A 208 8.88 17.30 29.02
C THR A 208 10.27 16.89 28.53
N VAL A 209 10.47 15.59 28.43
CA VAL A 209 11.69 14.96 27.90
C VAL A 209 11.32 14.17 26.62
N ILE A 210 12.17 14.28 25.60
CA ILE A 210 12.14 13.40 24.44
C ILE A 210 13.39 12.55 24.48
N GLN A 211 13.25 11.23 24.35
CA GLN A 211 14.38 10.30 24.33
C GLN A 211 14.61 9.80 22.91
N LEU A 212 15.81 10.00 22.40
CA LEU A 212 16.31 9.45 21.14
C LEU A 212 17.23 8.28 21.45
N GLY A 213 16.96 7.11 20.90
CA GLY A 213 17.77 5.95 21.19
C GLY A 213 17.80 4.92 20.06
N ALA A 214 18.67 3.93 20.24
CA ALA A 214 18.70 2.74 19.41
C ALA A 214 19.03 1.51 20.27
N ARG A 215 18.51 0.34 19.85
CA ARG A 215 18.77 -0.95 20.50
C ARG A 215 19.07 -2.02 19.46
N VAL A 216 20.00 -2.91 19.80
CA VAL A 216 20.35 -4.06 18.98
C VAL A 216 19.34 -5.18 19.25
N GLU A 217 18.62 -5.60 18.24
CA GLU A 217 17.71 -6.75 18.29
C GLU A 217 18.17 -7.88 17.39
N LYS A 218 17.54 -9.06 17.53
CA LYS A 218 17.89 -10.27 16.73
C LYS A 218 17.80 -10.06 15.23
N LYS A 219 16.96 -9.14 14.77
CA LYS A 219 16.70 -8.92 13.33
C LYS A 219 17.33 -7.64 12.78
N GLY A 220 17.94 -6.82 13.63
CA GLY A 220 18.50 -5.53 13.19
C GLY A 220 18.65 -4.54 14.34
N ILE A 221 18.65 -3.28 14.00
CA ILE A 221 18.72 -2.17 14.94
C ILE A 221 17.38 -1.46 14.97
N VAL A 222 16.84 -1.28 16.17
CA VAL A 222 15.59 -0.55 16.40
C VAL A 222 15.93 0.84 16.88
N PHE A 223 15.65 1.85 16.06
CA PHE A 223 15.71 3.25 16.47
C PHE A 223 14.39 3.63 17.15
N SER A 224 14.46 4.45 18.17
CA SER A 224 13.29 4.91 18.93
C SER A 224 13.35 6.39 19.24
N VAL A 225 12.21 7.05 19.13
CA VAL A 225 11.96 8.40 19.63
C VAL A 225 10.77 8.30 20.56
N ILE A 226 10.97 8.59 21.84
CA ILE A 226 9.94 8.48 22.86
C ILE A 226 9.59 9.89 23.33
N ASP A 227 8.33 10.26 23.19
CA ASP A 227 7.78 11.55 23.60
C ASP A 227 6.77 11.41 24.73
N HIS A 228 6.36 12.53 25.31
CA HIS A 228 5.36 12.64 26.36
C HIS A 228 4.21 13.55 25.91
N GLY A 229 3.86 13.46 24.63
CA GLY A 229 2.71 14.14 24.04
C GLY A 229 1.36 13.50 24.42
N PRO A 230 0.27 13.92 23.78
CA PRO A 230 -1.07 13.41 24.05
C PRO A 230 -1.29 11.95 23.64
N GLY A 231 -0.32 11.37 22.95
CA GLY A 231 -0.46 10.03 22.35
C GLY A 231 -1.37 9.99 21.13
N ILE A 232 -1.47 8.82 20.53
CA ILE A 232 -2.29 8.57 19.34
C ILE A 232 -3.42 7.58 19.72
N PRO A 233 -4.71 7.95 19.55
CA PRO A 233 -5.81 7.03 19.77
C PRO A 233 -5.67 5.75 18.93
N ASP A 234 -6.08 4.60 19.46
CA ASP A 234 -5.96 3.32 18.75
C ASP A 234 -6.66 3.32 17.38
N SER A 235 -7.77 4.05 17.25
CA SER A 235 -8.50 4.22 15.99
C SER A 235 -7.77 5.01 14.92
N GLU A 236 -6.69 5.72 15.28
CA GLU A 236 -5.91 6.58 14.40
C GLU A 236 -4.51 6.04 14.10
N LYS A 237 -4.04 5.06 14.87
CA LYS A 237 -2.67 4.51 14.73
C LYS A 237 -2.32 4.02 13.32
N GLU A 238 -3.28 3.49 12.58
CA GLU A 238 -3.06 3.09 11.18
C GLU A 238 -3.12 4.32 10.25
N LYS A 239 -4.00 5.27 10.55
CA LYS A 239 -4.24 6.45 9.72
C LYS A 239 -3.14 7.51 9.77
N VAL A 240 -2.36 7.56 10.86
CA VAL A 240 -1.28 8.55 10.99
C VAL A 240 -0.17 8.37 9.95
N PHE A 241 -0.14 7.23 9.26
CA PHE A 241 0.75 6.98 8.14
C PHE A 241 0.12 7.33 6.77
N ASP A 242 -1.17 7.70 6.75
CA ASP A 242 -1.80 8.15 5.51
C ASP A 242 -1.25 9.53 5.12
N ARG A 243 -1.12 9.77 3.83
CA ARG A 243 -0.62 11.04 3.30
C ARG A 243 -1.59 12.17 3.61
N PHE A 244 -1.07 13.32 4.04
CA PHE A 244 -1.85 14.49 4.44
C PHE A 244 -2.76 14.29 5.65
N TYR A 245 -2.61 13.19 6.37
CA TYR A 245 -3.39 12.97 7.57
C TYR A 245 -2.84 13.82 8.73
N CYS A 246 -3.73 14.60 9.33
CA CYS A 246 -3.47 15.38 10.55
C CYS A 246 -4.61 15.10 11.53
N GLY A 247 -4.30 14.52 12.68
CA GLY A 247 -5.31 14.11 13.67
C GLY A 247 -6.11 15.27 14.26
N ASP A 248 -5.45 16.41 14.54
CA ASP A 248 -6.12 17.62 15.04
C ASP A 248 -5.60 18.86 14.29
N PRO A 249 -6.36 19.40 13.33
CA PRO A 249 -5.96 20.59 12.57
C PRO A 249 -5.71 21.84 13.43
N SER A 250 -6.28 21.90 14.64
CA SER A 250 -6.14 23.06 15.54
C SER A 250 -4.81 23.08 16.30
N ARG A 251 -4.13 21.94 16.40
CA ARG A 251 -2.87 21.74 17.11
C ARG A 251 -1.66 21.62 16.19
N THR A 252 -1.91 21.52 14.89
CA THR A 252 -0.83 21.32 13.92
C THR A 252 -0.07 22.64 13.75
N ASP A 253 1.21 22.62 14.08
CA ASP A 253 2.13 23.70 13.73
C ASP A 253 2.06 23.89 12.21
N LYS A 254 1.93 25.13 11.74
CA LYS A 254 1.71 25.45 10.30
C LYS A 254 2.75 24.83 9.36
N ASN A 255 3.78 24.19 9.89
CA ASN A 255 4.87 23.58 9.15
C ASN A 255 4.67 22.10 8.80
N HIS A 256 3.63 21.44 9.32
CA HIS A 256 3.41 20.00 9.09
C HIS A 256 2.26 19.75 8.13
N TYR A 257 2.58 19.18 6.98
CA TYR A 257 1.61 18.82 5.93
C TYR A 257 1.01 17.42 6.05
N GLY A 258 1.32 16.69 7.15
CA GLY A 258 0.89 15.30 7.29
C GLY A 258 1.58 14.32 6.33
N LEU A 259 2.75 14.67 5.82
CA LEU A 259 3.55 13.82 4.93
C LEU A 259 4.72 13.13 5.65
N GLY A 260 5.12 13.62 6.81
CA GLY A 260 6.33 13.13 7.49
C GLY A 260 6.25 11.63 7.81
N LEU A 261 5.23 11.18 8.54
CA LEU A 261 5.11 9.77 8.93
C LEU A 261 4.94 8.83 7.74
N SER A 262 4.26 9.26 6.68
CA SER A 262 4.16 8.46 5.45
C SER A 262 5.52 8.31 4.76
N ILE A 263 6.35 9.36 4.73
CA ILE A 263 7.73 9.30 4.22
C ILE A 263 8.59 8.37 5.09
N ALA A 264 8.52 8.52 6.41
CA ALA A 264 9.25 7.66 7.34
C ALA A 264 8.89 6.17 7.12
N GLN A 265 7.61 5.86 6.95
CA GLN A 265 7.14 4.51 6.67
C GLN A 265 7.72 3.97 5.35
N GLU A 266 7.72 4.77 4.29
CA GLU A 266 8.27 4.34 3.00
C GLU A 266 9.79 4.11 3.06
N ILE A 267 10.53 4.95 3.82
CA ILE A 267 11.97 4.75 4.06
C ILE A 267 12.23 3.43 4.78
N VAL A 268 11.47 3.16 5.85
CA VAL A 268 11.60 1.92 6.63
C VAL A 268 11.26 0.70 5.78
N LYS A 269 10.16 0.71 5.02
CA LYS A 269 9.81 -0.35 4.06
C LYS A 269 10.91 -0.59 3.03
N ALA A 270 11.51 0.48 2.49
CA ALA A 270 12.60 0.36 1.52
C ALA A 270 13.86 -0.30 2.11
N HIS A 271 14.06 -0.17 3.44
CA HIS A 271 15.12 -0.85 4.19
C HIS A 271 14.70 -2.24 4.72
N GLN A 272 13.53 -2.75 4.33
CA GLN A 272 12.98 -4.05 4.77
C GLN A 272 12.69 -4.12 6.28
N GLY A 273 12.40 -2.97 6.88
CA GLY A 273 12.00 -2.83 8.27
C GLY A 273 10.48 -2.89 8.49
#